data_91609392a1b9b501df8a11dfa7b4f82d
#
_entry.id   91609392a1b9b501df8a11dfa7b4f82d
#
_cell.length_a   1.000
_cell.length_b   1.000
_cell.length_c   1.000
_cell.angle_alpha   90.00
_cell.angle_beta   90.00
_cell.angle_gamma   90.00
#
_symmetry.space_group_name_H-M   'P 1'
#
loop_
_entity.id
_entity.type
_entity.pdbx_description
1 polymer ?
#
loop_
_entity_poly.entity_id
_entity_poly.type
_entity_poly.pdbx_seq_one_letter_code
_entity_poly.pdbx_strand_id
1 'polypeptide(L)'
;MRILSLILALVLTLSLAACGASAPAETEAPAETNAPAASVTGVEDGVLTVGMECAYAPYNWTQMDDSNGAVPISNIPGAYANGYDVMIAKRI
;
A
#
# COMPACT_ATOMS: atom_id res chain seq x y z
N MET A 1 25.01 -47.91 9.87
CA MET A 1 23.52 -47.75 9.92
C MET A 1 23.02 -47.08 11.20
N ARG A 2 23.48 -47.48 12.36
CA ARG A 2 22.98 -46.94 13.65
C ARG A 2 23.42 -45.49 13.92
N ILE A 3 24.58 -45.09 13.47
CA ILE A 3 25.10 -43.73 13.65
C ILE A 3 24.38 -42.74 12.75
N LEU A 4 24.08 -43.15 11.52
CA LEU A 4 23.35 -42.30 10.56
C LEU A 4 21.89 -42.01 11.02
N SER A 5 21.27 -43.01 11.67
CA SER A 5 19.94 -42.88 12.26
C SER A 5 19.91 -41.92 13.43
N LEU A 6 20.97 -41.95 14.28
CA LEU A 6 21.08 -41.03 15.41
C LEU A 6 21.31 -39.58 14.97
N ILE A 7 22.12 -39.36 13.93
CA ILE A 7 22.37 -38.02 13.37
C ILE A 7 21.06 -37.48 12.73
N LEU A 8 20.32 -38.32 12.04
CA LEU A 8 19.06 -37.91 11.44
C LEU A 8 18.00 -37.53 12.50
N ALA A 9 17.95 -38.30 13.62
CA ALA A 9 17.05 -37.97 14.73
C ALA A 9 17.44 -36.67 15.43
N LEU A 10 18.74 -36.38 15.56
CA LEU A 10 19.23 -35.16 16.18
C LEU A 10 18.94 -33.91 15.32
N VAL A 11 19.07 -34.04 14.00
CA VAL A 11 18.74 -32.95 13.08
C VAL A 11 17.25 -32.66 13.05
N LEU A 12 16.38 -33.69 13.13
CA LEU A 12 14.94 -33.48 13.19
C LEU A 12 14.49 -32.80 14.49
N THR A 13 15.14 -33.10 15.61
CA THR A 13 14.75 -32.47 16.89
C THR A 13 15.22 -31.01 16.99
N LEU A 14 16.30 -30.65 16.32
CA LEU A 14 16.75 -29.26 16.30
C LEU A 14 15.91 -28.37 15.39
N SER A 15 15.28 -28.92 14.35
CA SER A 15 14.41 -28.16 13.45
C SER A 15 13.03 -27.84 14.01
N LEU A 16 12.55 -28.56 15.02
CA LEU A 16 11.28 -28.25 15.68
C LEU A 16 11.39 -27.11 16.71
N ALA A 17 12.59 -26.83 17.20
CA ALA A 17 12.78 -25.73 18.17
C ALA A 17 12.79 -24.34 17.56
N ALA A 18 12.88 -24.22 16.22
CA ALA A 18 12.90 -22.95 15.52
C ALA A 18 11.50 -22.42 15.13
N CYS A 19 10.44 -23.19 15.34
CA CYS A 19 9.06 -22.78 15.02
C CYS A 19 8.21 -22.37 16.23
N GLY A 20 8.82 -22.15 17.37
CA GLY A 20 8.12 -21.94 18.64
C GLY A 20 8.29 -20.55 19.26
N ALA A 21 8.56 -19.50 18.51
CA ALA A 21 8.54 -18.13 19.04
C ALA A 21 8.32 -17.10 17.94
N SER A 22 7.25 -17.22 17.20
CA SER A 22 6.62 -16.05 16.64
C SER A 22 5.52 -15.64 17.60
N ALA A 23 5.88 -14.94 18.65
CA ALA A 23 4.95 -14.00 19.23
C ALA A 23 4.45 -13.14 18.08
N PRO A 24 3.13 -12.87 17.98
CA PRO A 24 2.66 -11.88 17.06
C PRO A 24 3.51 -10.64 17.36
N ALA A 25 4.28 -10.18 16.39
CA ALA A 25 4.83 -8.86 16.46
C ALA A 25 3.60 -7.97 16.62
N GLU A 26 3.40 -7.49 17.84
CA GLU A 26 2.60 -6.32 18.07
C GLU A 26 3.14 -5.35 17.03
N THR A 27 2.32 -5.06 16.02
CA THR A 27 2.58 -3.98 15.10
C THR A 27 2.56 -2.77 16.02
N GLU A 28 3.72 -2.35 16.50
CA GLU A 28 3.86 -1.02 17.06
C GLU A 28 3.30 -0.11 15.97
N ALA A 29 2.15 0.45 16.26
CA ALA A 29 1.64 1.57 15.50
C ALA A 29 2.83 2.52 15.33
N PRO A 30 3.11 3.01 14.13
CA PRO A 30 4.23 3.91 13.92
C PRO A 30 4.15 4.95 15.01
N ALA A 31 5.22 5.10 15.81
CA ALA A 31 5.27 6.10 16.85
C ALA A 31 4.83 7.40 16.18
N GLU A 32 3.75 7.97 16.67
CA GLU A 32 3.31 9.29 16.24
C GLU A 32 4.48 10.21 16.48
N THR A 33 5.24 10.45 15.45
CA THR A 33 6.21 11.50 15.44
C THR A 33 5.35 12.75 15.58
N ASN A 34 5.36 13.38 16.73
CA ASN A 34 4.82 14.72 16.96
C ASN A 34 5.64 15.75 16.16
N ALA A 35 5.73 15.57 14.86
CA ALA A 35 5.89 16.67 13.96
C ALA A 35 4.56 17.43 13.99
N PRO A 36 4.54 18.75 14.10
CA PRO A 36 3.30 19.48 13.95
C PRO A 36 2.69 19.00 12.64
N ALA A 37 1.55 18.33 12.73
CA ALA A 37 0.82 17.93 11.56
C ALA A 37 0.52 19.23 10.81
N ALA A 38 1.26 19.48 9.75
CA ALA A 38 0.78 20.37 8.74
C ALA A 38 -0.57 19.78 8.36
N SER A 39 -1.64 20.47 8.68
CA SER A 39 -2.98 20.04 8.38
C SER A 39 -3.11 20.11 6.86
N VAL A 40 -2.70 19.04 6.20
CA VAL A 40 -2.91 18.88 4.76
C VAL A 40 -4.39 18.61 4.60
N THR A 41 -5.17 19.67 4.48
CA THR A 41 -6.61 19.55 4.33
C THR A 41 -7.00 19.11 2.91
N GLY A 42 -6.06 19.21 1.96
CA GLY A 42 -6.32 18.90 0.56
C GLY A 42 -7.25 19.88 -0.15
N VAL A 43 -7.62 20.97 0.51
CA VAL A 43 -8.54 22.02 -0.02
C VAL A 43 -8.05 23.43 0.31
N GLU A 44 -6.74 23.62 0.50
CA GLU A 44 -6.15 24.88 0.97
C GLU A 44 -6.30 26.03 -0.03
N ASP A 45 -6.39 25.71 -1.29
CA ASP A 45 -6.58 26.65 -2.41
C ASP A 45 -8.02 26.68 -2.95
N GLY A 46 -8.96 26.04 -2.25
CA GLY A 46 -10.33 25.87 -2.71
C GLY A 46 -10.50 24.75 -3.74
N VAL A 47 -9.48 23.93 -3.96
CA VAL A 47 -9.50 22.77 -4.86
C VAL A 47 -9.32 21.50 -4.04
N LEU A 48 -10.23 20.54 -4.22
CA LEU A 48 -10.08 19.23 -3.59
C LEU A 48 -8.96 18.44 -4.29
N THR A 49 -7.87 18.21 -3.58
CA THR A 49 -6.77 17.37 -4.05
C THR A 49 -6.95 15.94 -3.58
N VAL A 50 -7.04 15.00 -4.51
CA VAL A 50 -7.23 13.58 -4.24
C VAL A 50 -6.01 12.79 -4.68
N GLY A 51 -5.40 12.02 -3.75
CA GLY A 51 -4.30 11.11 -4.06
C GLY A 51 -4.85 9.72 -4.41
N MET A 52 -4.32 9.12 -5.50
CA MET A 52 -4.66 7.75 -5.88
C MET A 52 -3.52 7.12 -6.69
N GLU A 53 -3.49 5.80 -6.78
CA GLU A 53 -2.43 5.08 -7.49
C GLU A 53 -2.51 5.22 -9.01
N CYS A 54 -3.71 5.36 -9.57
CA CYS A 54 -4.00 5.40 -11.01
C CYS A 54 -3.45 4.19 -11.80
N ALA A 55 -3.45 3.02 -11.16
CA ALA A 55 -2.94 1.76 -11.73
C ALA A 55 -3.88 0.57 -11.50
N TYR A 56 -5.10 0.80 -11.05
CA TYR A 56 -6.03 -0.24 -10.61
C TYR A 56 -7.39 -0.14 -11.32
N ALA A 57 -7.44 -0.54 -12.57
CA ALA A 57 -8.68 -0.57 -13.35
C ALA A 57 -9.65 -1.65 -12.79
N PRO A 58 -10.97 -1.41 -12.81
CA PRO A 58 -11.70 -0.24 -13.31
C PRO A 58 -11.89 0.90 -12.28
N TYR A 59 -11.27 0.79 -11.11
CA TYR A 59 -11.45 1.76 -10.02
C TYR A 59 -10.70 3.06 -10.29
N ASN A 60 -9.42 2.97 -10.63
CA ASN A 60 -8.61 4.11 -11.05
C ASN A 60 -7.49 3.65 -11.98
N TRP A 61 -7.26 4.37 -13.07
CA TRP A 61 -6.18 4.10 -14.02
C TRP A 61 -5.69 5.37 -14.69
N THR A 62 -4.51 5.29 -15.28
CA THR A 62 -3.91 6.35 -16.08
C THR A 62 -4.22 6.14 -17.56
N GLN A 63 -4.60 7.19 -18.27
CA GLN A 63 -4.71 7.25 -19.72
C GLN A 63 -4.01 8.49 -20.27
N MET A 64 -3.81 8.56 -21.58
CA MET A 64 -3.01 9.60 -22.21
C MET A 64 -3.85 10.66 -22.92
N ASP A 65 -5.14 10.67 -22.71
CA ASP A 65 -6.10 11.63 -23.26
C ASP A 65 -7.20 11.95 -22.25
N ASP A 66 -7.99 12.98 -22.53
CA ASP A 66 -9.09 13.43 -21.70
C ASP A 66 -10.43 12.75 -21.99
N SER A 67 -10.43 11.68 -22.77
CA SER A 67 -11.65 10.96 -23.14
C SER A 67 -12.41 10.42 -21.93
N ASN A 68 -13.69 10.21 -22.10
CA ASN A 68 -14.59 9.66 -21.07
C ASN A 68 -14.58 10.42 -19.73
N GLY A 69 -14.27 11.70 -19.74
CA GLY A 69 -14.29 12.55 -18.56
C GLY A 69 -13.12 12.35 -17.62
N ALA A 70 -12.00 11.83 -18.14
CA ALA A 70 -10.74 11.76 -17.40
C ALA A 70 -10.26 13.15 -16.97
N VAL A 71 -9.53 13.21 -15.87
CA VAL A 71 -9.01 14.45 -15.29
C VAL A 71 -7.50 14.47 -15.34
N PRO A 72 -6.87 15.62 -15.62
CA PRO A 72 -5.42 15.73 -15.63
C PRO A 72 -4.81 15.31 -14.29
N ILE A 73 -3.70 14.58 -14.33
CA ILE A 73 -2.90 14.24 -13.15
C ILE A 73 -1.89 15.39 -12.94
N SER A 74 -1.99 16.08 -11.82
CA SER A 74 -1.23 17.33 -11.59
C SER A 74 0.30 17.15 -11.60
N ASN A 75 0.79 16.00 -11.15
CA ASN A 75 2.21 15.68 -11.07
C ASN A 75 2.75 14.84 -12.23
N ILE A 76 1.93 14.56 -13.24
CA ILE A 76 2.33 13.79 -14.44
C ILE A 76 1.79 14.50 -15.68
N PRO A 77 2.56 15.42 -16.28
CA PRO A 77 2.11 16.16 -17.46
C PRO A 77 1.72 15.25 -18.63
N GLY A 78 0.56 15.50 -19.24
CA GLY A 78 0.06 14.73 -20.36
C GLY A 78 -0.62 13.42 -20.00
N ALA A 79 -0.74 13.11 -18.71
CA ALA A 79 -1.47 11.95 -18.22
C ALA A 79 -2.78 12.36 -17.53
N TYR A 80 -3.77 11.49 -17.62
CA TYR A 80 -5.11 11.70 -17.09
C TYR A 80 -5.54 10.51 -16.24
N ALA A 81 -6.24 10.78 -15.16
CA ALA A 81 -6.84 9.77 -14.31
C ALA A 81 -8.29 9.51 -14.70
N ASN A 82 -8.70 8.26 -14.74
CA ASN A 82 -10.06 7.85 -14.97
C ASN A 82 -10.44 6.67 -14.06
N GLY A 83 -11.72 6.35 -13.99
CA GLY A 83 -12.23 5.25 -13.20
C GLY A 83 -13.34 5.65 -12.24
N TYR A 84 -13.88 4.67 -11.52
CA TYR A 84 -14.95 4.90 -10.55
C TYR A 84 -14.56 5.88 -9.46
N ASP A 85 -13.34 5.77 -8.93
CA ASP A 85 -12.86 6.64 -7.87
C ASP A 85 -12.76 8.09 -8.32
N VAL A 86 -12.32 8.33 -9.56
CA VAL A 86 -12.27 9.66 -10.18
C VAL A 86 -13.67 10.22 -10.36
N MET A 87 -14.63 9.40 -10.79
CA MET A 87 -16.01 9.83 -10.96
C MET A 87 -16.68 10.19 -9.65
N ILE A 88 -16.36 9.51 -8.57
CA ILE A 88 -16.83 9.83 -7.22
C ILE A 88 -16.20 11.14 -6.76
N ALA A 89 -14.89 11.30 -6.88
CA ALA A 89 -14.18 12.52 -6.48
C ALA A 89 -14.70 13.78 -7.18
N LYS A 90 -15.14 13.66 -8.43
CA LYS A 90 -15.74 14.78 -9.19
C LYS A 90 -17.12 15.21 -8.69
N ARG A 91 -17.73 14.47 -7.78
CA ARG A 91 -19.07 14.74 -7.26
C ARG A 91 -19.09 15.28 -5.83
N ILE A 92 -17.95 15.31 -5.19
CA ILE A 92 -17.76 15.88 -3.86
C ILE A 92 -17.59 17.40 -3.96
#